data_d76693f40c9041d5d1d7a9f59b248a77
#
_entry.id   d76693f40c9041d5d1d7a9f59b248a77
#
_cell.length_a   1.000
_cell.length_b   1.000
_cell.length_c   1.000
_cell.angle_alpha   90.00
_cell.angle_beta   90.00
_cell.angle_gamma   90.00
#
_symmetry.space_group_name_H-M   'P 1'
#
loop_
_entity.id
_entity.type
_entity.pdbx_description
1 polymer ?
#
loop_
_entity_poly.entity_id
_entity_poly.type
_entity_poly.pdbx_seq_one_letter_code
_entity_poly.pdbx_strand_id
1 'polypeptide(L)'
;KGEAADAYFDVEVNKLVRDNAAIGSKSLVPLAPFRTYNIALRSKGSALLDFDTTTQTTTLYPGNVITLTWEASRILVAFGQINDATGTPIQNGLIEGVVGLATTDDFGVFQAEIKSNTKTITVRTRTNRCSVELPELPEENLIATLGTLTCQPL
;
A
#
# COMPACT_ATOMS: atom_id res chain seq x y z
N LYS A 1 -23.31 -4.47 1.57
CA LYS A 1 -22.51 -3.49 0.81
C LYS A 1 -21.61 -2.77 1.78
N GLY A 2 -20.32 -3.07 1.76
CA GLY A 2 -19.33 -2.27 2.46
C GLY A 2 -19.22 -0.90 1.80
N GLU A 3 -19.25 0.16 2.60
CA GLU A 3 -18.92 1.49 2.09
C GLU A 3 -17.45 1.49 1.65
N ALA A 4 -17.16 2.18 0.54
CA ALA A 4 -15.79 2.41 0.10
C ALA A 4 -15.04 3.16 1.19
N ALA A 5 -13.84 2.74 1.52
CA ALA A 5 -13.02 3.41 2.52
C ALA A 5 -12.53 4.76 1.97
N ASP A 6 -12.67 5.80 2.78
CA ASP A 6 -12.17 7.13 2.44
C ASP A 6 -10.65 7.13 2.36
N ALA A 7 -10.10 7.66 1.27
CA ALA A 7 -8.67 7.72 1.01
C ALA A 7 -8.27 9.11 0.56
N TYR A 8 -7.95 9.98 1.51
CA TYR A 8 -7.50 11.32 1.21
C TYR A 8 -6.44 11.80 2.20
N PHE A 9 -5.79 12.90 1.84
CA PHE A 9 -4.67 13.45 2.58
C PHE A 9 -4.87 14.92 2.87
N ASP A 10 -4.39 15.36 4.04
CA ASP A 10 -4.12 16.78 4.28
C ASP A 10 -2.77 17.13 3.65
N VAL A 11 -2.75 18.25 2.92
CA VAL A 11 -1.53 18.84 2.38
C VAL A 11 -1.06 19.90 3.38
N GLU A 12 0.08 19.65 4.02
CA GLU A 12 0.65 20.56 5.00
C GLU A 12 1.81 21.36 4.38
N VAL A 13 1.78 22.65 4.62
CA VAL A 13 2.89 23.55 4.26
C VAL A 13 3.38 24.19 5.54
N ASN A 14 4.66 23.98 5.87
CA ASN A 14 5.26 24.42 7.12
C ASN A 14 4.43 24.03 8.35
N LYS A 15 3.96 22.77 8.38
CA LYS A 15 3.14 22.15 9.43
C LYS A 15 1.71 22.69 9.55
N LEU A 16 1.26 23.51 8.61
CA LEU A 16 -0.14 23.97 8.59
C LEU A 16 -0.89 23.33 7.43
N VAL A 17 -2.09 22.86 7.67
CA VAL A 17 -2.94 22.27 6.64
C VAL A 17 -3.41 23.37 5.70
N ARG A 18 -3.12 23.24 4.42
CA ARG A 18 -3.46 24.23 3.39
C ARG A 18 -4.48 23.71 2.40
N ASP A 19 -4.59 22.42 2.21
CA ASP A 19 -5.54 21.80 1.29
C ASP A 19 -5.72 20.32 1.61
N ASN A 20 -6.68 19.68 0.93
CA ASN A 20 -6.92 18.25 0.98
C ASN A 20 -6.84 17.68 -0.43
N ALA A 21 -6.34 16.47 -0.55
CA ALA A 21 -6.24 15.77 -1.83
C ALA A 21 -6.65 14.31 -1.69
N ALA A 22 -7.45 13.81 -2.61
CA ALA A 22 -7.75 12.39 -2.72
C ALA A 22 -6.64 11.66 -3.49
N ILE A 23 -6.54 10.34 -3.31
CA ILE A 23 -5.61 9.53 -4.12
C ILE A 23 -5.92 9.74 -5.61
N GLY A 24 -4.87 9.98 -6.40
CA GLY A 24 -4.99 10.20 -7.84
C GLY A 24 -5.41 11.60 -8.24
N SER A 25 -5.69 12.48 -7.28
CA SER A 25 -6.02 13.87 -7.57
C SER A 25 -4.81 14.78 -7.41
N LYS A 26 -4.99 16.04 -7.82
CA LYS A 26 -3.99 17.08 -7.67
C LYS A 26 -4.53 18.16 -6.74
N SER A 27 -3.63 18.75 -5.96
CA SER A 27 -3.91 19.89 -5.11
C SER A 27 -3.06 21.06 -5.59
N LEU A 28 -3.65 22.23 -5.72
CA LEU A 28 -2.95 23.47 -6.07
C LEU A 28 -2.96 24.41 -4.88
N VAL A 29 -1.78 24.69 -4.35
CA VAL A 29 -1.63 25.58 -3.19
C VAL A 29 -0.86 26.82 -3.62
N PRO A 30 -1.48 28.01 -3.62
CA PRO A 30 -0.78 29.25 -3.90
C PRO A 30 0.15 29.61 -2.74
N LEU A 31 1.40 29.92 -3.05
CA LEU A 31 2.41 30.28 -2.06
C LEU A 31 3.17 31.53 -2.52
N ALA A 32 3.61 32.32 -1.55
CA ALA A 32 4.42 33.50 -1.86
C ALA A 32 5.79 33.11 -2.41
N PRO A 33 6.33 33.83 -3.42
CA PRO A 33 7.65 33.56 -3.97
C PRO A 33 8.79 33.93 -3.03
N PHE A 34 10.01 33.52 -3.38
CA PHE A 34 11.25 33.78 -2.67
C PHE A 34 11.31 33.19 -1.24
N ARG A 35 10.57 32.11 -0.99
CA ARG A 35 10.58 31.41 0.30
C ARG A 35 10.80 29.93 0.08
N THR A 36 11.36 29.30 1.10
CA THR A 36 11.49 27.84 1.16
C THR A 36 10.37 27.27 2.00
N TYR A 37 9.73 26.22 1.49
CA TYR A 37 8.60 25.56 2.13
C TYR A 37 8.89 24.09 2.38
N ASN A 38 8.44 23.60 3.53
CA ASN A 38 8.42 22.18 3.86
C ASN A 38 7.02 21.66 3.63
N ILE A 39 6.88 20.72 2.69
CA ILE A 39 5.59 20.19 2.27
C ILE A 39 5.50 18.71 2.62
N ALA A 40 4.43 18.34 3.29
CA ALA A 40 4.19 16.96 3.73
C ALA A 40 2.73 16.58 3.54
N LEU A 41 2.48 15.27 3.45
CA LEU A 41 1.14 14.72 3.43
C LEU A 41 0.84 14.00 4.74
N ARG A 42 -0.39 14.11 5.21
CA ARG A 42 -0.93 13.29 6.31
C ARG A 42 -2.19 12.60 5.85
N SER A 43 -2.29 11.29 6.13
CA SER A 43 -3.48 10.54 5.76
C SER A 43 -4.68 10.95 6.62
N LYS A 44 -5.82 11.01 5.97
CA LYS A 44 -7.13 11.24 6.58
C LYS A 44 -8.12 10.21 6.04
N GLY A 45 -9.23 10.07 6.73
CA GLY A 45 -10.27 9.13 6.33
C GLY A 45 -10.08 7.75 6.97
N SER A 46 -10.89 6.80 6.53
CA SER A 46 -10.97 5.46 7.11
C SER A 46 -10.11 4.42 6.37
N ALA A 47 -9.56 4.75 5.22
CA ALA A 47 -8.71 3.83 4.46
C ALA A 47 -7.35 3.66 5.11
N LEU A 48 -6.84 2.43 5.11
CA LEU A 48 -5.45 2.15 5.43
C LEU A 48 -4.60 2.48 4.21
N LEU A 49 -3.57 3.29 4.41
CA LEU A 49 -2.74 3.79 3.32
C LEU A 49 -1.26 3.57 3.64
N ASP A 50 -0.53 3.12 2.62
CA ASP A 50 0.92 3.13 2.61
C ASP A 50 1.38 4.26 1.69
N PHE A 51 2.12 5.22 2.21
CA PHE A 51 2.58 6.37 1.44
C PHE A 51 3.88 6.91 2.00
N ASP A 52 4.56 7.71 1.20
CA ASP A 52 5.78 8.38 1.62
C ASP A 52 5.44 9.50 2.61
N THR A 53 5.91 9.35 3.84
CA THR A 53 5.73 10.34 4.91
C THR A 53 6.84 11.40 4.93
N THR A 54 7.79 11.32 4.01
CA THR A 54 8.92 12.25 3.94
C THR A 54 8.44 13.66 3.62
N THR A 55 8.93 14.63 4.37
CA THR A 55 8.72 16.04 4.06
C THR A 55 9.62 16.44 2.89
N GLN A 56 9.02 17.03 1.86
CA GLN A 56 9.76 17.56 0.72
C GLN A 56 9.97 19.07 0.90
N THR A 57 11.17 19.51 0.65
CA THR A 57 11.54 20.93 0.78
C THR A 57 11.71 21.53 -0.61
N THR A 58 11.09 22.68 -0.85
CA THR A 58 11.17 23.39 -2.12
C THR A 58 11.27 24.88 -1.92
N THR A 59 11.98 25.56 -2.82
CA THR A 59 12.06 27.02 -2.87
C THR A 59 11.29 27.52 -4.07
N LEU A 60 10.39 28.45 -3.86
CA LEU A 60 9.52 28.99 -4.90
C LEU A 60 10.05 30.34 -5.39
N TYR A 61 10.12 30.48 -6.73
CA TYR A 61 10.48 31.72 -7.41
C TYR A 61 9.27 32.27 -8.18
N PRO A 62 9.23 33.58 -8.48
CA PRO A 62 8.10 34.18 -9.22
C PRO A 62 7.87 33.48 -10.55
N GLY A 63 6.60 33.18 -10.86
CA GLY A 63 6.21 32.56 -12.12
C GLY A 63 6.48 31.06 -12.22
N ASN A 64 7.07 30.47 -11.20
CA ASN A 64 7.33 29.03 -11.20
C ASN A 64 6.15 28.22 -10.64
N VAL A 65 5.90 27.09 -11.28
CA VAL A 65 5.02 26.05 -10.75
C VAL A 65 5.88 24.83 -10.49
N ILE A 66 5.91 24.37 -9.25
CA ILE A 66 6.67 23.19 -8.86
C ILE A 66 5.68 22.06 -8.59
N THR A 67 5.90 20.91 -9.23
CA THR A 67 5.09 19.71 -9.02
C THR A 67 5.83 18.75 -8.11
N LEU A 68 5.22 18.42 -6.98
CA LEU A 68 5.69 17.40 -6.06
C LEU A 68 4.75 16.21 -6.11
N THR A 69 5.30 15.01 -6.13
CA THR A 69 4.52 13.79 -6.22
C THR A 69 4.85 12.89 -5.04
N TRP A 70 3.81 12.40 -4.37
CA TRP A 70 3.90 11.34 -3.37
C TRP A 70 3.15 10.14 -3.88
N GLU A 71 3.78 8.98 -3.82
CA GLU A 71 3.11 7.72 -4.13
C GLU A 71 2.36 7.21 -2.91
N ALA A 72 1.13 6.75 -3.14
CA ALA A 72 0.29 6.18 -2.09
C ALA A 72 -0.44 4.95 -2.61
N SER A 73 -0.56 3.95 -1.76
CA SER A 73 -1.28 2.72 -2.04
C SER A 73 -2.24 2.42 -0.91
N ARG A 74 -3.45 1.95 -1.25
CA ARG A 74 -4.36 1.42 -0.26
C ARG A 74 -3.83 0.10 0.28
N ILE A 75 -4.02 -0.14 1.56
CA ILE A 75 -3.69 -1.40 2.22
C ILE A 75 -5.00 -2.12 2.50
N LEU A 76 -5.01 -3.40 2.20
CA LEU A 76 -6.12 -4.27 2.56
C LEU A 76 -5.60 -5.50 3.31
N VAL A 77 -6.49 -6.16 4.04
CA VAL A 77 -6.18 -7.40 4.76
C VAL A 77 -6.62 -8.57 3.88
N ALA A 78 -5.67 -9.40 3.50
CA ALA A 78 -5.91 -10.56 2.66
C ALA A 78 -5.90 -11.84 3.50
N PHE A 79 -6.85 -12.72 3.20
CA PHE A 79 -6.97 -14.05 3.79
C PHE A 79 -6.92 -15.08 2.69
N GLY A 80 -6.20 -16.16 2.91
CA GLY A 80 -6.14 -17.24 1.94
C GLY A 80 -5.41 -18.45 2.47
N GLN A 81 -5.30 -19.46 1.60
CA GLN A 81 -4.54 -20.67 1.85
C GLN A 81 -3.56 -20.87 0.70
N ILE A 82 -2.32 -21.19 1.02
CA ILE A 82 -1.27 -21.41 0.03
C ILE A 82 -0.87 -22.88 0.04
N ASN A 83 -0.97 -23.49 -1.13
CA ASN A 83 -0.48 -24.86 -1.38
C ASN A 83 0.73 -24.79 -2.31
N ASP A 84 1.58 -25.81 -2.25
CA ASP A 84 2.64 -25.99 -3.23
C ASP A 84 2.09 -26.49 -4.58
N ALA A 85 2.97 -26.70 -5.56
CA ALA A 85 2.57 -27.14 -6.89
C ALA A 85 1.94 -28.55 -6.89
N THR A 86 2.13 -29.34 -5.84
CA THR A 86 1.54 -30.68 -5.69
C THR A 86 0.19 -30.67 -4.95
N GLY A 87 -0.25 -29.51 -4.48
CA GLY A 87 -1.50 -29.35 -3.73
C GLY A 87 -1.35 -29.53 -2.22
N THR A 88 -0.13 -29.63 -1.71
CA THR A 88 0.15 -29.75 -0.28
C THR A 88 0.23 -28.37 0.37
N PRO A 89 -0.46 -28.13 1.50
CA PRO A 89 -0.36 -26.84 2.19
C PRO A 89 1.07 -26.50 2.61
N ILE A 90 1.46 -25.25 2.39
CA ILE A 90 2.78 -24.76 2.82
C ILE A 90 2.69 -24.35 4.29
N GLN A 91 3.41 -25.09 5.13
CA GLN A 91 3.41 -24.87 6.57
C GLN A 91 4.52 -23.91 6.99
N ASN A 92 4.18 -22.96 7.84
CA ASN A 92 5.15 -22.05 8.49
C ASN A 92 6.07 -21.33 7.49
N GLY A 93 5.55 -21.00 6.31
CA GLY A 93 6.26 -20.23 5.31
C GLY A 93 6.24 -18.73 5.63
N LEU A 94 7.37 -18.05 5.44
CA LEU A 94 7.45 -16.60 5.55
C LEU A 94 6.96 -15.98 4.25
N ILE A 95 5.98 -15.10 4.35
CA ILE A 95 5.43 -14.40 3.19
C ILE A 95 6.17 -13.07 3.00
N GLU A 96 6.75 -12.90 1.82
CA GLU A 96 7.46 -11.68 1.43
C GLU A 96 6.64 -10.91 0.37
N GLY A 97 6.80 -9.61 0.30
CA GLY A 97 6.05 -8.75 -0.61
C GLY A 97 4.74 -8.23 0.01
N VAL A 98 4.59 -8.35 1.32
CA VAL A 98 3.46 -7.85 2.10
C VAL A 98 3.90 -6.71 3.00
N VAL A 99 2.93 -6.03 3.61
CA VAL A 99 3.21 -5.00 4.61
C VAL A 99 3.41 -5.69 5.96
N GLY A 100 4.58 -5.47 6.57
CA GLY A 100 4.91 -6.12 7.83
C GLY A 100 5.30 -7.59 7.67
N LEU A 101 5.06 -8.35 8.70
CA LEU A 101 5.42 -9.76 8.78
C LEU A 101 4.18 -10.65 8.69
N ALA A 102 4.20 -11.64 7.82
CA ALA A 102 3.15 -12.62 7.70
C ALA A 102 3.72 -14.02 7.46
N THR A 103 3.07 -15.02 8.02
CA THR A 103 3.45 -16.43 7.86
C THR A 103 2.22 -17.29 7.61
N THR A 104 2.41 -18.45 6.98
CA THR A 104 1.37 -19.47 6.90
C THR A 104 1.37 -20.34 8.17
N ASP A 105 0.19 -20.84 8.52
CA ASP A 105 0.04 -21.78 9.63
C ASP A 105 0.27 -23.24 9.17
N ASP A 106 -0.07 -24.21 10.02
CA ASP A 106 0.10 -25.64 9.70
C ASP A 106 -0.79 -26.12 8.56
N PHE A 107 -1.82 -25.36 8.20
CA PHE A 107 -2.74 -25.66 7.09
C PHE A 107 -2.48 -24.82 5.86
N GLY A 108 -1.42 -24.03 5.86
CA GLY A 108 -1.12 -23.10 4.77
C GLY A 108 -2.00 -21.85 4.78
N VAL A 109 -2.80 -21.63 5.81
CA VAL A 109 -3.68 -20.48 5.93
C VAL A 109 -2.89 -19.26 6.40
N PHE A 110 -3.18 -18.11 5.81
CA PHE A 110 -2.51 -16.87 6.15
C PHE A 110 -3.46 -15.68 6.23
N GLN A 111 -3.04 -14.69 6.97
CA GLN A 111 -3.60 -13.35 7.00
C GLN A 111 -2.46 -12.37 6.80
N ALA A 112 -2.58 -11.46 5.86
CA ALA A 112 -1.53 -10.48 5.58
C ALA A 112 -2.11 -9.14 5.16
N GLU A 113 -1.42 -8.06 5.53
CA GLU A 113 -1.70 -6.75 4.99
C GLU A 113 -0.94 -6.59 3.68
N ILE A 114 -1.65 -6.27 2.60
CA ILE A 114 -1.05 -6.09 1.28
C ILE A 114 -1.50 -4.78 0.65
N LYS A 115 -0.65 -4.24 -0.22
CA LYS A 115 -1.01 -3.09 -1.04
C LYS A 115 -2.00 -3.53 -2.12
N SER A 116 -2.99 -2.70 -2.40
CA SER A 116 -4.04 -3.01 -3.39
C SER A 116 -3.50 -3.27 -4.79
N ASN A 117 -2.32 -2.77 -5.12
CA ASN A 117 -1.67 -2.98 -6.42
C ASN A 117 -0.72 -4.19 -6.43
N THR A 118 -0.68 -4.99 -5.39
CA THR A 118 0.18 -6.18 -5.31
C THR A 118 -0.32 -7.26 -6.27
N LYS A 119 0.58 -7.77 -7.11
CA LYS A 119 0.25 -8.83 -8.08
C LYS A 119 0.86 -10.17 -7.72
N THR A 120 1.97 -10.17 -7.04
CA THR A 120 2.73 -11.37 -6.70
C THR A 120 3.30 -11.25 -5.30
N ILE A 121 3.25 -12.35 -4.55
CA ILE A 121 3.94 -12.49 -3.28
C ILE A 121 4.87 -13.71 -3.35
N THR A 122 5.86 -13.75 -2.47
CA THR A 122 6.81 -14.85 -2.39
C THR A 122 6.69 -15.53 -1.04
N VAL A 123 6.79 -16.85 -1.03
CA VAL A 123 6.77 -17.64 0.21
C VAL A 123 8.12 -18.33 0.34
N ARG A 124 8.76 -18.15 1.47
CA ARG A 124 10.05 -18.75 1.80
C ARG A 124 9.90 -19.74 2.94
N THR A 125 10.34 -20.96 2.71
CA THR A 125 10.49 -21.99 3.75
C THR A 125 11.98 -22.23 4.00
N ARG A 126 12.32 -23.17 4.88
CA ARG A 126 13.72 -23.51 5.18
C ARG A 126 14.47 -24.04 3.99
N THR A 127 13.78 -24.69 3.08
CA THR A 127 14.41 -25.42 1.95
C THR A 127 14.09 -24.84 0.60
N ASN A 128 12.98 -24.09 0.48
CA ASN A 128 12.45 -23.67 -0.81
C ASN A 128 11.94 -22.24 -0.78
N ARG A 129 11.87 -21.68 -1.97
CA ARG A 129 11.25 -20.39 -2.21
C ARG A 129 10.34 -20.51 -3.42
N CYS A 130 9.14 -19.98 -3.32
CA CYS A 130 8.16 -20.04 -4.40
C CYS A 130 7.40 -18.73 -4.53
N SER A 131 6.77 -18.54 -5.69
CA SER A 131 6.01 -17.35 -6.03
C SER A 131 4.53 -17.65 -6.16
N VAL A 132 3.69 -16.77 -5.65
CA VAL A 132 2.23 -16.86 -5.73
C VAL A 132 1.70 -15.67 -6.51
N GLU A 133 1.02 -15.93 -7.62
CA GLU A 133 0.29 -14.92 -8.34
C GLU A 133 -1.06 -14.67 -7.64
N LEU A 134 -1.34 -13.40 -7.36
CA LEU A 134 -2.59 -13.01 -6.72
C LEU A 134 -3.65 -12.71 -7.78
N PRO A 135 -4.92 -13.03 -7.49
CA PRO A 135 -6.02 -12.56 -8.33
C PRO A 135 -6.14 -11.04 -8.23
N GLU A 136 -6.96 -10.45 -9.10
CA GLU A 136 -7.26 -9.03 -9.00
C GLU A 136 -7.89 -8.70 -7.65
N LEU A 137 -7.32 -7.71 -6.97
CA LEU A 137 -7.75 -7.33 -5.63
C LEU A 137 -8.84 -6.27 -5.69
N PRO A 138 -9.81 -6.29 -4.75
CA PRO A 138 -10.85 -5.26 -4.72
C PRO A 138 -10.25 -3.90 -4.36
N GLU A 139 -10.57 -2.88 -5.13
CA GLU A 139 -10.04 -1.53 -4.91
C GLU A 139 -10.70 -0.80 -3.73
N GLU A 140 -11.94 -1.15 -3.43
CA GLU A 140 -12.76 -0.41 -2.46
C GLU A 140 -12.96 -1.12 -1.13
N ASN A 141 -12.57 -2.39 -1.02
CA ASN A 141 -12.75 -3.16 0.20
C ASN A 141 -11.49 -3.16 1.05
N LEU A 142 -11.66 -3.22 2.36
CA LEU A 142 -10.55 -3.37 3.31
C LEU A 142 -10.11 -4.82 3.49
N ILE A 143 -10.94 -5.78 3.06
CA ILE A 143 -10.72 -7.21 3.24
C ILE A 143 -10.87 -7.92 1.90
N ALA A 144 -9.92 -8.80 1.60
CA ALA A 144 -9.98 -9.67 0.43
C ALA A 144 -9.83 -11.14 0.85
N THR A 145 -10.77 -11.97 0.45
CA THR A 145 -10.67 -13.42 0.62
C THR A 145 -10.19 -14.03 -0.69
N LEU A 146 -8.99 -14.59 -0.67
CA LEU A 146 -8.31 -15.04 -1.88
C LEU A 146 -8.53 -16.53 -2.21
N GLY A 147 -9.14 -17.27 -1.28
CA GLY A 147 -9.32 -18.71 -1.46
C GLY A 147 -8.00 -19.49 -1.40
N THR A 148 -7.92 -20.54 -2.18
CA THR A 148 -6.73 -21.38 -2.25
C THR A 148 -5.83 -20.92 -3.39
N LEU A 149 -4.56 -20.66 -3.07
CA LEU A 149 -3.55 -20.18 -4.01
C LEU A 149 -2.46 -21.24 -4.17
N THR A 150 -1.86 -21.29 -5.34
CA THR A 150 -0.75 -22.21 -5.64
C THR A 150 0.55 -21.45 -5.72
N CYS A 151 1.57 -21.94 -5.00
CA CYS A 151 2.90 -21.38 -5.00
C CYS A 151 3.79 -22.14 -6.00
N GLN A 152 4.31 -21.44 -6.98
CA GLN A 152 5.15 -22.04 -8.00
C GLN A 152 6.62 -21.93 -7.60
N PRO A 153 7.42 -23.00 -7.71
CA PRO A 153 8.85 -22.95 -7.39
C PRO A 153 9.58 -21.88 -8.22
N LEU A 154 10.48 -21.19 -7.59
CA LEU A 154 11.38 -20.25 -8.23
C LEU A 154 12.65 -20.91 -8.72
#